data_627a98abefee0445fcfed549b1a1b949
#
_entry.id   627a98abefee0445fcfed549b1a1b949
#
_cell.length_a   1.000
_cell.length_b   1.000
_cell.length_c   1.000
_cell.angle_alpha   90.00
_cell.angle_beta   90.00
_cell.angle_gamma   90.00
#
_symmetry.space_group_name_H-M   'P 1'
#
loop_
_entity.id
_entity.type
_entity.pdbx_description
1 polymer ?
#
loop_
_entity_poly.entity_id
_entity_poly.type
_entity_poly.pdbx_seq_one_letter_code
_entity_poly.pdbx_strand_id
1 'polypeptide(L)'
;MVEKTIEIKRGQVLSDILPNKEIPTNTILNKTLTGCGATYGEIVHAKRHSIIIEPNVPVILGKKAEHPSLFAVYEGITKEDVKAFLAGEEDGFRKIITTPEGFDKKVLPAMYETHTPMYDDYFLLLDECEKTIQDVGYRGDIYLPVEDFFRFKNKAMVSATPILPSDPRFEEQNFEMVRIAPTYDYRRPLTLCVTNNTVRILRKLLVRLKDETVCIFINSTDTILGLIQTLKLEGRCKVFCADKSVRKLKQQNFTDVSDRLSELAGVNFFTSRFYSAVDIKLDYKPHVI
;
A
#
# COMPACT_ATOMS: atom_id res chain seq x y z
N MET A 1 -25.34 8.21 4.20
CA MET A 1 -24.09 8.19 5.05
C MET A 1 -23.77 9.59 5.49
N VAL A 2 -23.42 9.81 6.78
CA VAL A 2 -23.04 11.14 7.34
C VAL A 2 -21.57 11.41 7.04
N GLU A 3 -21.24 12.63 6.59
CA GLU A 3 -19.85 13.06 6.36
C GLU A 3 -19.40 13.98 7.50
N LYS A 4 -18.25 13.64 8.10
CA LYS A 4 -17.56 14.45 9.12
C LYS A 4 -16.22 14.90 8.58
N THR A 5 -15.81 16.12 8.91
CA THR A 5 -14.48 16.64 8.55
C THR A 5 -13.65 16.87 9.81
N ILE A 6 -12.41 16.37 9.79
CA ILE A 6 -11.41 16.59 10.84
C ILE A 6 -10.23 17.31 10.21
N GLU A 7 -9.83 18.44 10.80
CA GLU A 7 -8.68 19.19 10.31
C GLU A 7 -7.35 18.58 10.78
N ILE A 8 -6.36 18.62 9.88
CA ILE A 8 -4.99 18.22 10.18
C ILE A 8 -4.01 19.35 9.87
N LYS A 9 -3.14 19.67 10.80
CA LYS A 9 -2.09 20.69 10.64
C LYS A 9 -0.82 20.06 10.04
N ARG A 10 0.05 20.91 9.51
CA ARG A 10 1.36 20.45 9.00
C ARG A 10 2.16 19.80 10.13
N GLY A 11 2.68 18.60 9.87
CA GLY A 11 3.47 17.82 10.83
C GLY A 11 2.65 16.93 11.77
N GLN A 12 1.33 17.06 11.81
CA GLN A 12 0.46 16.13 12.53
C GLN A 12 0.25 14.84 11.72
N VAL A 13 0.01 13.75 12.43
CA VAL A 13 -0.41 12.44 11.89
C VAL A 13 -1.80 12.08 12.42
N LEU A 14 -2.42 11.04 11.86
CA LEU A 14 -3.78 10.64 12.23
C LEU A 14 -3.93 10.33 13.72
N SER A 15 -2.94 9.71 14.35
CA SER A 15 -2.95 9.43 15.79
C SER A 15 -2.97 10.69 16.68
N ASP A 16 -2.64 11.87 16.13
CA ASP A 16 -2.69 13.12 16.90
C ASP A 16 -4.09 13.73 16.92
N ILE A 17 -4.94 13.37 15.96
CA ILE A 17 -6.24 14.01 15.72
C ILE A 17 -7.44 13.07 15.88
N LEU A 18 -7.20 11.75 15.78
CA LEU A 18 -8.28 10.77 15.93
C LEU A 18 -8.55 10.47 17.42
N PRO A 19 -9.81 10.20 17.78
CA PRO A 19 -10.18 9.80 19.13
C PRO A 19 -9.39 8.55 19.57
N ASN A 20 -8.87 8.57 20.80
CA ASN A 20 -8.06 7.48 21.36
C ASN A 20 -6.85 7.07 20.49
N LYS A 21 -6.45 7.90 19.53
CA LYS A 21 -5.40 7.59 18.53
C LYS A 21 -5.74 6.42 17.59
N GLU A 22 -6.99 6.05 17.50
CA GLU A 22 -7.49 4.90 16.74
C GLU A 22 -8.46 5.33 15.64
N ILE A 23 -8.51 4.55 14.57
CA ILE A 23 -9.54 4.72 13.54
C ILE A 23 -10.87 4.22 14.13
N PRO A 24 -11.94 5.05 14.14
CA PRO A 24 -13.22 4.62 14.67
C PRO A 24 -13.82 3.45 13.87
N THR A 25 -14.61 2.61 14.55
CA THR A 25 -15.33 1.54 13.87
C THR A 25 -16.42 2.10 12.95
N ASN A 26 -16.83 1.31 11.95
CA ASN A 26 -17.82 1.68 10.94
C ASN A 26 -17.50 3.02 10.26
N THR A 27 -16.22 3.21 9.92
CA THR A 27 -15.73 4.44 9.31
C THR A 27 -15.13 4.15 7.93
N ILE A 28 -15.46 5.01 6.96
CA ILE A 28 -14.70 5.17 5.73
C ILE A 28 -13.84 6.41 5.90
N LEU A 29 -12.55 6.22 6.14
CA LEU A 29 -11.61 7.32 6.38
C LEU A 29 -10.98 7.79 5.06
N ASN A 30 -11.41 8.96 4.60
CA ASN A 30 -10.75 9.68 3.52
C ASN A 30 -9.55 10.44 4.10
N LYS A 31 -8.38 9.83 4.02
CA LYS A 31 -7.15 10.42 4.58
C LYS A 31 -6.63 11.61 3.78
N THR A 32 -7.13 11.87 2.56
CA THR A 32 -6.74 12.97 1.66
C THR A 32 -5.24 13.00 1.34
N LEU A 33 -4.41 12.76 2.35
CA LEU A 33 -2.95 12.72 2.27
C LEU A 33 -2.43 11.28 2.33
N THR A 34 -1.43 10.96 1.53
CA THR A 34 -0.63 9.75 1.69
C THR A 34 0.37 9.92 2.83
N GLY A 35 0.76 8.82 3.50
CA GLY A 35 1.77 8.85 4.56
C GLY A 35 1.35 9.56 5.86
N CYS A 36 0.05 9.80 6.09
CA CYS A 36 -0.44 10.43 7.32
C CYS A 36 -0.58 9.46 8.52
N GLY A 37 -0.14 8.20 8.38
CA GLY A 37 0.03 7.27 9.50
C GLY A 37 -1.21 6.43 9.85
N ALA A 38 -2.11 6.14 8.91
CA ALA A 38 -3.29 5.30 9.17
C ALA A 38 -2.89 3.88 9.64
N THR A 39 -2.19 3.13 8.79
CA THR A 39 -1.70 1.78 9.09
C THR A 39 -0.72 1.79 10.28
N TYR A 40 0.19 2.79 10.33
CA TYR A 40 1.11 2.95 11.46
C TYR A 40 0.37 3.11 12.79
N GLY A 41 -0.65 3.97 12.84
CA GLY A 41 -1.48 4.17 14.03
C GLY A 41 -2.15 2.88 14.51
N GLU A 42 -2.68 2.08 13.58
CA GLU A 42 -3.30 0.80 13.91
C GLU A 42 -2.29 -0.23 14.43
N ILE A 43 -1.08 -0.25 13.89
CA ILE A 43 -0.02 -1.17 14.35
C ILE A 43 0.49 -0.78 15.73
N VAL A 44 0.77 0.52 15.95
CA VAL A 44 1.56 1.00 17.10
C VAL A 44 0.69 1.52 18.24
N HIS A 45 -0.39 2.23 17.92
CA HIS A 45 -1.17 2.97 18.93
C HIS A 45 -2.47 2.28 19.32
N ALA A 46 -3.12 1.58 18.38
CA ALA A 46 -4.41 0.97 18.66
C ALA A 46 -4.30 -0.18 19.67
N LYS A 47 -5.11 -0.10 20.75
CA LYS A 47 -5.13 -1.07 21.84
C LYS A 47 -6.19 -2.15 21.60
N ARG A 48 -6.07 -2.87 20.48
CA ARG A 48 -7.00 -3.92 20.06
C ARG A 48 -6.29 -4.95 19.18
N HIS A 49 -6.81 -6.17 19.09
CA HIS A 49 -6.39 -7.10 18.06
C HIS A 49 -6.80 -6.57 16.69
N SER A 50 -5.93 -6.69 15.69
CA SER A 50 -6.22 -6.11 14.37
C SER A 50 -5.77 -7.02 13.23
N ILE A 51 -6.59 -7.04 12.19
CA ILE A 51 -6.25 -7.58 10.88
C ILE A 51 -6.24 -6.42 9.91
N ILE A 52 -5.10 -6.17 9.27
CA ILE A 52 -4.90 -5.09 8.32
C ILE A 52 -4.74 -5.71 6.94
N ILE A 53 -5.62 -5.36 6.02
CA ILE A 53 -5.57 -5.85 4.64
C ILE A 53 -4.98 -4.77 3.76
N GLU A 54 -3.84 -5.09 3.16
CA GLU A 54 -3.08 -4.25 2.25
C GLU A 54 -3.07 -4.86 0.85
N PRO A 55 -3.32 -4.09 -0.20
CA PRO A 55 -3.39 -4.65 -1.56
C PRO A 55 -2.04 -5.15 -2.08
N ASN A 56 -0.92 -4.70 -1.52
CA ASN A 56 0.41 -4.90 -2.09
C ASN A 56 1.43 -5.51 -1.12
N VAL A 57 2.06 -6.63 -1.52
CA VAL A 57 3.10 -7.32 -0.74
C VAL A 57 4.29 -6.41 -0.37
N PRO A 58 4.83 -5.53 -1.23
CA PRO A 58 5.93 -4.64 -0.83
C PRO A 58 5.65 -3.77 0.40
N VAL A 59 4.39 -3.32 0.57
CA VAL A 59 3.96 -2.57 1.77
C VAL A 59 4.03 -3.45 3.00
N ILE A 60 3.49 -4.66 2.92
CA ILE A 60 3.49 -5.65 4.00
C ILE A 60 4.93 -5.92 4.47
N LEU A 61 5.84 -6.16 3.53
CA LEU A 61 7.25 -6.40 3.82
C LEU A 61 7.93 -5.18 4.46
N GLY A 62 7.65 -3.98 3.97
CA GLY A 62 8.14 -2.73 4.55
C GLY A 62 7.67 -2.55 5.99
N LYS A 63 6.37 -2.73 6.24
CA LYS A 63 5.80 -2.64 7.59
C LYS A 63 6.34 -3.72 8.54
N LYS A 64 6.51 -4.95 8.06
CA LYS A 64 7.12 -6.03 8.85
C LYS A 64 8.57 -5.71 9.23
N ALA A 65 9.35 -5.11 8.34
CA ALA A 65 10.73 -4.71 8.63
C ALA A 65 10.79 -3.59 9.68
N GLU A 66 9.83 -2.64 9.65
CA GLU A 66 9.74 -1.55 10.62
C GLU A 66 9.18 -2.00 11.99
N HIS A 67 8.30 -3.01 11.98
CA HIS A 67 7.59 -3.52 13.17
C HIS A 67 7.78 -5.03 13.30
N PRO A 68 8.86 -5.51 13.93
CA PRO A 68 9.17 -6.95 14.03
C PRO A 68 8.10 -7.80 14.73
N SER A 69 7.29 -7.23 15.62
CA SER A 69 6.16 -7.92 16.28
C SER A 69 4.94 -8.09 15.36
N LEU A 70 4.82 -7.34 14.26
CA LEU A 70 3.72 -7.47 13.31
C LEU A 70 3.79 -8.82 12.61
N PHE A 71 2.71 -9.60 12.63
CA PHE A 71 2.63 -10.86 11.89
C PHE A 71 2.20 -10.62 10.45
N ALA A 72 3.11 -10.84 9.52
CA ALA A 72 2.90 -10.56 8.11
C ALA A 72 2.58 -11.84 7.33
N VAL A 73 1.41 -11.89 6.66
CA VAL A 73 0.94 -13.05 5.88
C VAL A 73 0.95 -12.70 4.40
N TYR A 74 1.88 -13.31 3.67
CA TYR A 74 2.08 -13.13 2.23
C TYR A 74 2.53 -14.45 1.58
N GLU A 75 3.06 -14.42 0.35
CA GLU A 75 3.59 -15.59 -0.33
C GLU A 75 4.70 -16.25 0.51
N GLY A 76 4.63 -17.57 0.71
CA GLY A 76 5.57 -18.33 1.54
C GLY A 76 5.13 -18.54 3.00
N ILE A 77 4.20 -17.74 3.53
CA ILE A 77 3.58 -17.98 4.84
C ILE A 77 2.39 -18.93 4.65
N THR A 78 2.28 -19.94 5.46
CA THR A 78 1.22 -20.97 5.37
C THR A 78 0.07 -20.70 6.36
N LYS A 79 -1.04 -21.41 6.20
CA LYS A 79 -2.12 -21.43 7.19
C LYS A 79 -1.65 -21.95 8.55
N GLU A 80 -0.76 -22.94 8.56
CA GLU A 80 -0.22 -23.50 9.79
C GLU A 80 0.65 -22.50 10.54
N ASP A 81 1.39 -21.63 9.84
CA ASP A 81 2.14 -20.54 10.49
C ASP A 81 1.19 -19.54 11.15
N VAL A 82 0.04 -19.25 10.55
CA VAL A 82 -1.00 -18.40 11.16
C VAL A 82 -1.58 -19.07 12.42
N LYS A 83 -1.86 -20.38 12.37
CA LYS A 83 -2.35 -21.13 13.56
C LYS A 83 -1.33 -21.12 14.68
N ALA A 84 -0.05 -21.33 14.36
CA ALA A 84 1.03 -21.27 15.34
C ALA A 84 1.12 -19.90 16.01
N PHE A 85 1.00 -18.82 15.22
CA PHE A 85 0.94 -17.44 15.73
C PHE A 85 -0.28 -17.21 16.65
N LEU A 86 -1.46 -17.72 16.27
CA LEU A 86 -2.68 -17.58 17.07
C LEU A 86 -2.63 -18.37 18.38
N ALA A 87 -1.95 -19.51 18.39
CA ALA A 87 -1.76 -20.36 19.57
C ALA A 87 -0.65 -19.87 20.52
N GLY A 88 0.23 -18.98 20.05
CA GLY A 88 1.33 -18.44 20.85
C GLY A 88 0.82 -17.60 22.03
N GLU A 89 1.55 -17.63 23.14
CA GLU A 89 1.35 -16.70 24.25
C GLU A 89 2.02 -15.37 23.89
N GLU A 90 1.22 -14.35 23.57
CA GLU A 90 1.71 -12.98 23.35
C GLU A 90 1.13 -12.07 24.41
N ASP A 91 2.02 -11.33 25.08
CA ASP A 91 1.64 -10.20 25.93
C ASP A 91 1.22 -9.03 25.02
N GLY A 92 -0.08 -8.76 24.92
CA GLY A 92 -0.59 -7.60 24.21
C GLY A 92 -1.55 -7.91 23.06
N PHE A 93 -1.64 -6.95 22.13
CA PHE A 93 -2.60 -7.05 21.03
C PHE A 93 -1.96 -7.64 19.78
N ARG A 94 -2.55 -8.73 19.27
CA ARG A 94 -2.11 -9.35 18.03
C ARG A 94 -2.39 -8.44 16.82
N LYS A 95 -1.37 -8.20 16.02
CA LYS A 95 -1.44 -7.43 14.78
C LYS A 95 -1.06 -8.31 13.61
N ILE A 96 -2.02 -8.53 12.72
CA ILE A 96 -1.83 -9.31 11.48
C ILE A 96 -1.94 -8.34 10.30
N ILE A 97 -0.99 -8.42 9.37
CA ILE A 97 -1.07 -7.70 8.10
C ILE A 97 -1.03 -8.70 6.95
N THR A 98 -1.90 -8.56 5.97
CA THR A 98 -2.04 -9.54 4.90
C THR A 98 -2.55 -8.93 3.61
N THR A 99 -2.42 -9.67 2.50
CA THR A 99 -3.13 -9.35 1.25
C THR A 99 -4.57 -9.86 1.28
N PRO A 100 -5.47 -9.39 0.39
CA PRO A 100 -6.82 -9.94 0.26
C PRO A 100 -6.83 -11.47 0.11
N GLU A 101 -5.95 -12.00 -0.74
CA GLU A 101 -5.83 -13.45 -0.95
C GLU A 101 -5.26 -14.18 0.27
N GLY A 102 -4.32 -13.55 0.97
CA GLY A 102 -3.75 -14.09 2.21
C GLY A 102 -4.78 -14.14 3.34
N PHE A 103 -5.64 -13.13 3.42
CA PHE A 103 -6.76 -13.10 4.34
C PHE A 103 -7.71 -14.27 4.08
N ASP A 104 -8.23 -14.39 2.87
CA ASP A 104 -9.20 -15.42 2.48
C ASP A 104 -8.63 -16.85 2.59
N LYS A 105 -7.42 -17.08 2.07
CA LYS A 105 -6.88 -18.44 1.92
C LYS A 105 -6.10 -18.94 3.13
N LYS A 106 -5.68 -18.06 4.04
CA LYS A 106 -4.79 -18.42 5.16
C LYS A 106 -5.30 -17.92 6.51
N VAL A 107 -5.59 -16.61 6.64
CA VAL A 107 -5.98 -16.03 7.95
C VAL A 107 -7.36 -16.52 8.38
N LEU A 108 -8.37 -16.36 7.54
CA LEU A 108 -9.73 -16.81 7.81
C LEU A 108 -9.79 -18.30 8.16
N PRO A 109 -9.27 -19.23 7.32
CA PRO A 109 -9.31 -20.65 7.65
C PRO A 109 -8.57 -21.00 8.93
N ALA A 110 -7.42 -20.36 9.21
CA ALA A 110 -6.68 -20.58 10.44
C ALA A 110 -7.49 -20.16 11.69
N MET A 111 -8.14 -18.99 11.63
CA MET A 111 -8.98 -18.48 12.73
C MET A 111 -10.21 -19.35 12.96
N TYR A 112 -10.83 -19.89 11.90
CA TYR A 112 -11.92 -20.87 12.05
C TYR A 112 -11.45 -22.16 12.72
N GLU A 113 -10.31 -22.73 12.28
CA GLU A 113 -9.78 -23.98 12.81
C GLU A 113 -9.28 -23.84 14.27
N THR A 114 -8.82 -22.66 14.66
CA THR A 114 -8.40 -22.37 16.04
C THR A 114 -9.53 -21.87 16.93
N HIS A 115 -10.77 -21.80 16.42
CA HIS A 115 -11.93 -21.23 17.11
C HIS A 115 -11.69 -19.82 17.65
N THR A 116 -10.84 -19.03 16.98
CA THR A 116 -10.57 -17.64 17.35
C THR A 116 -11.81 -16.78 17.05
N PRO A 117 -12.36 -16.03 18.02
CA PRO A 117 -13.57 -15.21 17.86
C PRO A 117 -13.27 -13.93 17.06
N MET A 118 -12.83 -14.09 15.82
CA MET A 118 -12.27 -13.00 15.01
C MET A 118 -13.26 -11.87 14.73
N TYR A 119 -14.53 -12.20 14.53
CA TYR A 119 -15.55 -11.19 14.18
C TYR A 119 -15.91 -10.27 15.35
N ASP A 120 -15.77 -10.75 16.57
CA ASP A 120 -16.06 -9.98 17.78
C ASP A 120 -14.81 -9.29 18.35
N ASP A 121 -13.66 -9.96 18.35
CA ASP A 121 -12.47 -9.53 19.08
C ASP A 121 -11.46 -8.76 18.21
N TYR A 122 -11.52 -8.92 16.89
CA TYR A 122 -10.59 -8.25 15.99
C TYR A 122 -11.22 -7.04 15.29
N PHE A 123 -10.41 -6.03 15.10
CA PHE A 123 -10.70 -4.92 14.21
C PHE A 123 -10.18 -5.25 12.81
N LEU A 124 -11.03 -5.14 11.80
CA LEU A 124 -10.64 -5.33 10.41
C LEU A 124 -10.45 -3.99 9.71
N LEU A 125 -9.25 -3.73 9.25
CA LEU A 125 -8.89 -2.54 8.47
C LEU A 125 -8.64 -2.91 7.01
N LEU A 126 -9.41 -2.33 6.08
CA LEU A 126 -9.10 -2.35 4.65
C LEU A 126 -8.36 -1.04 4.29
N ASP A 127 -7.06 -1.10 4.10
CA ASP A 127 -6.28 0.05 3.62
C ASP A 127 -6.25 0.07 2.08
N GLU A 128 -6.16 1.27 1.49
CA GLU A 128 -6.28 1.52 0.05
C GLU A 128 -7.52 0.86 -0.55
N CYS A 129 -8.67 1.04 0.14
CA CYS A 129 -9.93 0.33 -0.17
C CYS A 129 -10.46 0.59 -1.59
N GLU A 130 -10.08 1.68 -2.27
CA GLU A 130 -10.43 1.94 -3.67
C GLU A 130 -9.89 0.85 -4.61
N LYS A 131 -8.83 0.13 -4.22
CA LYS A 131 -8.27 -0.97 -5.00
C LYS A 131 -9.23 -2.16 -5.11
N THR A 132 -10.09 -2.35 -4.15
CA THR A 132 -11.13 -3.40 -4.21
C THR A 132 -12.11 -3.19 -5.38
N ILE A 133 -12.17 -2.00 -5.95
CA ILE A 133 -12.99 -1.67 -7.12
C ILE A 133 -12.12 -1.52 -8.37
N GLN A 134 -11.02 -0.77 -8.28
CA GLN A 134 -10.17 -0.44 -9.43
C GLN A 134 -9.50 -1.68 -10.04
N ASP A 135 -9.09 -2.63 -9.22
CA ASP A 135 -8.25 -3.75 -9.63
C ASP A 135 -9.03 -5.04 -9.92
N VAL A 136 -10.35 -5.07 -9.70
CA VAL A 136 -11.21 -6.26 -9.91
C VAL A 136 -11.09 -6.84 -11.34
N GLY A 137 -10.92 -5.99 -12.35
CA GLY A 137 -10.86 -6.42 -13.74
C GLY A 137 -9.66 -7.32 -14.08
N TYR A 138 -8.57 -7.26 -13.32
CA TYR A 138 -7.35 -8.07 -13.54
C TYR A 138 -6.87 -8.82 -12.28
N ARG A 139 -7.47 -8.56 -11.14
CA ARG A 139 -7.20 -9.21 -9.86
C ARG A 139 -8.51 -9.49 -9.14
N GLY A 140 -9.26 -10.48 -9.66
CA GLY A 140 -10.59 -10.83 -9.15
C GLY A 140 -10.65 -11.14 -7.65
N ASP A 141 -9.56 -11.66 -7.09
CA ASP A 141 -9.47 -12.02 -5.66
C ASP A 141 -9.37 -10.79 -4.73
N ILE A 142 -9.22 -9.57 -5.24
CA ILE A 142 -9.02 -8.38 -4.40
C ILE A 142 -10.27 -8.00 -3.59
N TYR A 143 -11.46 -8.40 -4.03
CA TYR A 143 -12.72 -8.11 -3.34
C TYR A 143 -13.11 -9.20 -2.32
N LEU A 144 -12.41 -10.33 -2.25
CA LEU A 144 -12.74 -11.46 -1.36
C LEU A 144 -13.01 -11.06 0.10
N PRO A 145 -12.27 -10.11 0.71
CA PRO A 145 -12.53 -9.71 2.09
C PRO A 145 -13.85 -8.97 2.32
N VAL A 146 -14.53 -8.50 1.26
CA VAL A 146 -15.69 -7.59 1.40
C VAL A 146 -16.87 -8.27 2.08
N GLU A 147 -17.16 -9.55 1.78
CA GLU A 147 -18.25 -10.27 2.40
C GLU A 147 -18.00 -10.50 3.90
N ASP A 148 -16.79 -10.92 4.26
CA ASP A 148 -16.40 -11.09 5.65
C ASP A 148 -16.25 -9.76 6.38
N PHE A 149 -15.88 -8.68 5.69
CA PHE A 149 -15.77 -7.34 6.28
C PHE A 149 -17.05 -6.93 7.02
N PHE A 150 -18.21 -7.15 6.45
CA PHE A 150 -19.47 -6.80 7.08
C PHE A 150 -19.85 -7.67 8.30
N ARG A 151 -19.19 -8.81 8.47
CA ARG A 151 -19.38 -9.70 9.64
C ARG A 151 -18.60 -9.25 10.86
N PHE A 152 -17.49 -8.53 10.66
CA PHE A 152 -16.72 -7.98 11.78
C PHE A 152 -17.53 -6.93 12.53
N LYS A 153 -17.54 -7.03 13.87
CA LYS A 153 -18.15 -6.03 14.74
C LYS A 153 -17.44 -4.68 14.65
N ASN A 154 -16.11 -4.73 14.61
CA ASN A 154 -15.25 -3.55 14.56
C ASN A 154 -14.46 -3.55 13.25
N LYS A 155 -14.67 -2.53 12.41
CA LYS A 155 -14.06 -2.45 11.09
C LYS A 155 -14.02 -1.03 10.55
N ALA A 156 -13.08 -0.79 9.64
CA ALA A 156 -13.03 0.47 8.88
C ALA A 156 -12.38 0.27 7.51
N MET A 157 -12.63 1.21 6.62
CA MET A 157 -11.96 1.37 5.34
C MET A 157 -11.16 2.65 5.33
N VAL A 158 -9.99 2.62 4.70
CA VAL A 158 -9.10 3.79 4.60
C VAL A 158 -8.64 3.95 3.16
N SER A 159 -8.63 5.18 2.67
CA SER A 159 -8.04 5.55 1.38
C SER A 159 -7.72 7.04 1.35
N ALA A 160 -6.76 7.45 0.51
CA ALA A 160 -6.57 8.85 0.15
C ALA A 160 -7.63 9.34 -0.87
N THR A 161 -8.18 8.41 -1.65
CA THR A 161 -9.16 8.67 -2.72
C THR A 161 -10.30 7.64 -2.66
N PRO A 162 -11.07 7.58 -1.57
CA PRO A 162 -12.10 6.57 -1.43
C PRO A 162 -13.20 6.76 -2.48
N ILE A 163 -13.68 5.64 -3.01
CA ILE A 163 -14.87 5.60 -3.84
C ILE A 163 -16.04 5.38 -2.90
N LEU A 164 -17.09 6.19 -3.05
CA LEU A 164 -18.31 6.04 -2.24
C LEU A 164 -18.95 4.69 -2.55
N PRO A 165 -19.17 3.83 -1.55
CA PRO A 165 -19.79 2.54 -1.77
C PRO A 165 -21.30 2.70 -2.03
N SER A 166 -21.82 1.84 -2.90
CA SER A 166 -23.25 1.73 -3.18
C SER A 166 -23.94 0.57 -2.45
N ASP A 167 -23.20 -0.24 -1.71
CA ASP A 167 -23.74 -1.37 -0.96
C ASP A 167 -24.58 -0.88 0.22
N PRO A 168 -25.86 -1.31 0.34
CA PRO A 168 -26.76 -0.83 1.39
C PRO A 168 -26.30 -1.18 2.81
N ARG A 169 -25.48 -2.23 2.98
CA ARG A 169 -24.93 -2.64 4.28
C ARG A 169 -24.12 -1.53 4.97
N PHE A 170 -23.55 -0.60 4.20
CA PHE A 170 -22.87 0.57 4.81
C PHE A 170 -23.85 1.48 5.57
N GLU A 171 -25.05 1.69 5.04
CA GLU A 171 -26.08 2.48 5.72
C GLU A 171 -26.72 1.69 6.85
N GLU A 172 -27.05 0.42 6.64
CA GLU A 172 -27.62 -0.49 7.65
C GLU A 172 -26.74 -0.61 8.88
N GLN A 173 -25.41 -0.58 8.70
CA GLN A 173 -24.43 -0.66 9.79
C GLN A 173 -23.92 0.72 10.25
N ASN A 174 -24.61 1.80 9.85
CA ASN A 174 -24.33 3.16 10.29
C ASN A 174 -22.88 3.62 10.02
N PHE A 175 -22.36 3.35 8.83
CA PHE A 175 -21.05 3.86 8.45
C PHE A 175 -21.05 5.38 8.31
N GLU A 176 -19.96 6.00 8.78
CA GLU A 176 -19.69 7.42 8.60
C GLU A 176 -18.52 7.62 7.63
N MET A 177 -18.60 8.65 6.79
CA MET A 177 -17.46 9.14 6.04
C MET A 177 -16.72 10.16 6.88
N VAL A 178 -15.46 9.90 7.21
CA VAL A 178 -14.59 10.86 7.90
C VAL A 178 -13.53 11.38 6.93
N ARG A 179 -13.61 12.66 6.60
CA ARG A 179 -12.63 13.31 5.72
C ARG A 179 -11.59 14.06 6.55
N ILE A 180 -10.33 13.77 6.29
CA ILE A 180 -9.20 14.53 6.85
C ILE A 180 -8.92 15.71 5.93
N ALA A 181 -9.04 16.94 6.46
CA ALA A 181 -8.85 18.17 5.72
C ALA A 181 -7.55 18.88 6.15
N PRO A 182 -6.50 18.90 5.32
CA PRO A 182 -5.31 19.67 5.62
C PRO A 182 -5.61 21.17 5.69
N THR A 183 -5.14 21.84 6.76
CA THR A 183 -5.28 23.31 6.95
C THR A 183 -4.18 24.09 6.22
N TYR A 184 -3.38 23.44 5.39
CA TYR A 184 -2.25 24.02 4.66
C TYR A 184 -2.26 23.58 3.19
N ASP A 185 -1.58 24.31 2.34
CA ASP A 185 -1.40 23.89 0.96
C ASP A 185 -0.45 22.68 0.88
N TYR A 186 -1.01 21.53 0.52
CA TYR A 186 -0.31 20.25 0.37
C TYR A 186 -0.07 19.87 -1.10
N ARG A 187 -0.57 20.67 -2.03
CA ARG A 187 -0.40 20.41 -3.46
C ARG A 187 1.07 20.45 -3.83
N ARG A 188 1.45 19.56 -4.72
CA ARG A 188 2.81 19.51 -5.27
C ARG A 188 2.83 20.17 -6.63
N PRO A 189 3.84 20.96 -6.98
CA PRO A 189 3.98 21.47 -8.32
C PRO A 189 4.13 20.29 -9.30
N LEU A 190 3.31 20.29 -10.35
CA LEU A 190 3.33 19.30 -11.42
C LEU A 190 3.59 20.02 -12.74
N THR A 191 4.55 19.51 -13.52
CA THR A 191 4.78 19.98 -14.89
C THR A 191 4.22 18.95 -15.86
N LEU A 192 3.18 19.30 -16.60
CA LEU A 192 2.66 18.47 -17.68
C LEU A 192 3.44 18.76 -18.97
N CYS A 193 4.09 17.71 -19.50
CA CYS A 193 4.79 17.79 -20.78
C CYS A 193 4.02 17.00 -21.85
N VAL A 194 3.41 17.70 -22.80
CA VAL A 194 2.70 17.09 -23.93
C VAL A 194 3.66 16.98 -25.10
N THR A 195 3.86 15.78 -25.65
CA THR A 195 4.81 15.53 -26.73
C THR A 195 4.40 14.33 -27.58
N ASN A 196 4.74 14.38 -28.86
CA ASN A 196 4.68 13.24 -29.77
C ASN A 196 6.00 12.46 -29.86
N ASN A 197 7.03 12.85 -29.08
CA ASN A 197 8.33 12.18 -29.04
C ASN A 197 8.85 12.11 -27.59
N THR A 198 8.34 11.13 -26.85
CA THR A 198 8.66 10.91 -25.43
C THR A 198 10.15 10.63 -25.22
N VAL A 199 10.79 9.86 -26.11
CA VAL A 199 12.23 9.54 -26.01
C VAL A 199 13.09 10.80 -26.09
N ARG A 200 12.77 11.72 -27.02
CA ARG A 200 13.49 13.00 -27.17
C ARG A 200 13.38 13.87 -25.91
N ILE A 201 12.17 13.96 -25.36
CA ILE A 201 11.96 14.76 -24.15
C ILE A 201 12.66 14.11 -22.95
N LEU A 202 12.51 12.81 -22.76
CA LEU A 202 13.16 12.09 -21.69
C LEU A 202 14.70 12.24 -21.77
N ARG A 203 15.29 12.13 -22.97
CA ARG A 203 16.72 12.40 -23.17
C ARG A 203 17.13 13.79 -22.70
N LYS A 204 16.38 14.83 -23.08
CA LYS A 204 16.67 16.21 -22.66
C LYS A 204 16.58 16.37 -21.13
N LEU A 205 15.57 15.78 -20.51
CA LEU A 205 15.40 15.81 -19.06
C LEU A 205 16.56 15.11 -18.35
N LEU A 206 16.93 13.89 -18.78
CA LEU A 206 18.04 13.13 -18.18
C LEU A 206 19.40 13.81 -18.35
N VAL A 207 19.63 14.52 -19.46
CA VAL A 207 20.84 15.34 -19.64
C VAL A 207 20.86 16.52 -18.66
N ARG A 208 19.72 17.18 -18.48
CA ARG A 208 19.59 18.29 -17.51
C ARG A 208 19.75 17.84 -16.07
N LEU A 209 19.27 16.63 -15.74
CA LEU A 209 19.24 16.03 -14.40
C LEU A 209 20.37 15.02 -14.20
N LYS A 210 21.48 15.14 -14.91
CA LYS A 210 22.56 14.13 -14.96
C LYS A 210 23.18 13.79 -13.61
N ASP A 211 23.19 14.75 -12.67
CA ASP A 211 23.76 14.64 -11.33
C ASP A 211 22.68 14.43 -10.23
N GLU A 212 21.42 14.27 -10.63
CA GLU A 212 20.27 14.09 -9.76
C GLU A 212 19.74 12.66 -9.84
N THR A 213 19.07 12.22 -8.79
CA THR A 213 18.34 10.94 -8.82
C THR A 213 16.97 11.12 -9.49
N VAL A 214 16.71 10.31 -10.50
CA VAL A 214 15.47 10.34 -11.28
C VAL A 214 14.70 9.03 -11.08
N CYS A 215 13.42 9.13 -10.77
CA CYS A 215 12.47 8.03 -10.65
C CYS A 215 11.44 8.11 -11.78
N ILE A 216 11.38 7.10 -12.63
CA ILE A 216 10.52 7.04 -13.81
C ILE A 216 9.53 5.90 -13.65
N PHE A 217 8.24 6.20 -13.78
CA PHE A 217 7.16 5.24 -13.57
C PHE A 217 6.56 4.80 -14.91
N ILE A 218 6.81 3.54 -15.32
CA ILE A 218 6.34 2.96 -16.59
C ILE A 218 5.91 1.52 -16.37
N ASN A 219 4.65 1.18 -16.67
CA ASN A 219 4.10 -0.15 -16.47
C ASN A 219 4.37 -1.14 -17.63
N SER A 220 5.57 -1.12 -18.19
CA SER A 220 5.97 -2.05 -19.26
C SER A 220 7.48 -2.27 -19.21
N THR A 221 7.90 -3.47 -18.84
CA THR A 221 9.33 -3.83 -18.81
C THR A 221 9.98 -3.82 -20.20
N ASP A 222 9.23 -4.14 -21.23
CA ASP A 222 9.74 -4.10 -22.63
C ASP A 222 9.97 -2.64 -23.08
N THR A 223 9.05 -1.73 -22.74
CA THR A 223 9.23 -0.29 -22.97
C THR A 223 10.41 0.25 -22.18
N ILE A 224 10.57 -0.15 -20.91
CA ILE A 224 11.71 0.26 -20.08
C ILE A 224 13.02 -0.21 -20.72
N LEU A 225 13.12 -1.46 -21.13
CA LEU A 225 14.34 -1.99 -21.75
C LEU A 225 14.66 -1.26 -23.06
N GLY A 226 13.66 -1.01 -23.90
CA GLY A 226 13.82 -0.21 -25.14
C GLY A 226 14.32 1.22 -24.86
N LEU A 227 13.83 1.85 -23.79
CA LEU A 227 14.31 3.17 -23.37
C LEU A 227 15.75 3.12 -22.86
N ILE A 228 16.12 2.13 -22.06
CA ILE A 228 17.48 1.95 -21.54
C ILE A 228 18.46 1.83 -22.72
N GLN A 229 18.18 0.97 -23.67
CA GLN A 229 19.02 0.77 -24.87
C GLN A 229 19.11 2.03 -25.73
N THR A 230 17.94 2.66 -26.01
CA THR A 230 17.89 3.86 -26.88
C THR A 230 18.58 5.06 -26.26
N LEU A 231 18.52 5.20 -24.96
CA LEU A 231 19.11 6.31 -24.20
C LEU A 231 20.51 6.00 -23.67
N LYS A 232 21.01 4.76 -23.85
CA LYS A 232 22.32 4.28 -23.39
C LYS A 232 22.48 4.47 -21.87
N LEU A 233 21.52 3.90 -21.11
CA LEU A 233 21.48 4.04 -19.64
C LEU A 233 22.06 2.82 -18.92
N GLU A 234 22.59 1.83 -19.62
CA GLU A 234 23.21 0.64 -19.05
C GLU A 234 24.30 1.05 -18.05
N GLY A 235 24.35 0.39 -16.88
CA GLY A 235 25.27 0.69 -15.80
C GLY A 235 24.98 1.99 -15.02
N ARG A 236 23.95 2.77 -15.41
CA ARG A 236 23.51 4.00 -14.71
C ARG A 236 22.09 3.94 -14.23
N CYS A 237 21.37 2.89 -14.56
CA CYS A 237 19.97 2.75 -14.20
C CYS A 237 19.70 1.46 -13.44
N LYS A 238 18.55 1.43 -12.75
CA LYS A 238 18.01 0.27 -12.08
C LYS A 238 16.53 0.12 -12.38
N VAL A 239 16.05 -1.13 -12.45
CA VAL A 239 14.64 -1.43 -12.72
C VAL A 239 14.03 -2.14 -11.53
N PHE A 240 12.92 -1.63 -11.02
CA PHE A 240 12.13 -2.22 -9.95
C PHE A 240 10.82 -2.78 -10.51
N CYS A 241 10.67 -4.10 -10.48
CA CYS A 241 9.53 -4.78 -11.08
C CYS A 241 9.16 -6.07 -10.32
N ALA A 242 8.11 -6.77 -10.75
CA ALA A 242 7.72 -8.04 -10.14
C ALA A 242 8.77 -9.15 -10.42
N ASP A 243 8.91 -10.14 -9.52
CA ASP A 243 9.88 -11.24 -9.61
C ASP A 243 9.86 -11.95 -10.98
N LYS A 244 8.67 -12.23 -11.52
CA LYS A 244 8.54 -12.80 -12.89
C LYS A 244 9.23 -11.93 -13.96
N SER A 245 9.10 -10.60 -13.83
CA SER A 245 9.73 -9.65 -14.75
C SER A 245 11.24 -9.53 -14.49
N VAL A 246 11.68 -9.67 -13.24
CA VAL A 246 13.12 -9.75 -12.91
C VAL A 246 13.77 -10.92 -13.63
N ARG A 247 13.16 -12.12 -13.58
CA ARG A 247 13.66 -13.30 -14.27
C ARG A 247 13.72 -13.09 -15.78
N LYS A 248 12.67 -12.50 -16.38
CA LYS A 248 12.64 -12.18 -17.82
C LYS A 248 13.77 -11.23 -18.22
N LEU A 249 13.99 -10.14 -17.47
CA LEU A 249 15.03 -9.16 -17.77
C LEU A 249 16.44 -9.75 -17.61
N LYS A 250 16.68 -10.58 -16.61
CA LYS A 250 17.95 -11.31 -16.44
C LYS A 250 18.24 -12.26 -17.60
N GLN A 251 17.23 -12.93 -18.15
CA GLN A 251 17.38 -13.75 -19.35
C GLN A 251 17.75 -12.91 -20.61
N GLN A 252 17.44 -11.63 -20.60
CA GLN A 252 17.81 -10.66 -21.64
C GLN A 252 19.14 -9.94 -21.34
N ASN A 253 19.96 -10.51 -20.43
CA ASN A 253 21.25 -9.99 -19.97
C ASN A 253 21.19 -8.61 -19.28
N PHE A 254 20.03 -8.21 -18.72
CA PHE A 254 19.91 -7.02 -17.90
C PHE A 254 19.92 -7.40 -16.42
N THR A 255 20.97 -7.02 -15.69
CA THR A 255 21.24 -7.46 -14.30
C THR A 255 20.83 -6.45 -13.23
N ASP A 256 20.75 -5.16 -13.59
CA ASP A 256 20.41 -4.08 -12.64
C ASP A 256 18.89 -4.02 -12.40
N VAL A 257 18.33 -5.11 -11.90
CA VAL A 257 16.89 -5.33 -11.70
C VAL A 257 16.61 -5.98 -10.36
N SER A 258 15.55 -5.51 -9.67
CA SER A 258 15.12 -6.02 -8.36
C SER A 258 13.60 -6.09 -8.25
N ASP A 259 13.11 -7.06 -7.48
CA ASP A 259 11.71 -7.16 -7.06
C ASP A 259 11.45 -6.50 -5.69
N ARG A 260 12.51 -5.99 -5.06
CA ARG A 260 12.47 -5.27 -3.77
C ARG A 260 13.12 -3.92 -3.92
N LEU A 261 12.62 -2.95 -3.13
CA LEU A 261 13.27 -1.66 -3.05
C LEU A 261 14.66 -1.82 -2.42
N SER A 262 15.65 -1.22 -3.05
CA SER A 262 17.04 -1.23 -2.62
C SER A 262 17.64 0.14 -2.95
N GLU A 263 18.93 0.31 -2.74
CA GLU A 263 19.66 1.53 -3.11
C GLU A 263 19.35 1.95 -4.55
N LEU A 264 19.05 3.23 -4.72
CA LEU A 264 18.71 3.81 -6.02
C LEU A 264 19.99 4.11 -6.84
N ALA A 265 19.86 3.96 -8.15
CA ALA A 265 20.83 4.44 -9.13
C ALA A 265 20.53 5.91 -9.53
N GLY A 266 21.32 6.48 -10.43
CA GLY A 266 21.04 7.80 -10.99
C GLY A 266 19.69 7.86 -11.72
N VAL A 267 19.31 6.77 -12.42
CA VAL A 267 18.00 6.65 -13.09
C VAL A 267 17.32 5.36 -12.61
N ASN A 268 16.10 5.46 -12.15
CA ASN A 268 15.36 4.33 -11.59
C ASN A 268 14.01 4.18 -12.29
N PHE A 269 13.74 2.99 -12.81
CA PHE A 269 12.47 2.68 -13.43
C PHE A 269 11.63 1.83 -12.48
N PHE A 270 10.36 2.22 -12.33
CA PHE A 270 9.40 1.53 -11.48
C PHE A 270 8.20 1.06 -12.30
N THR A 271 7.83 -0.22 -12.15
CA THR A 271 6.57 -0.73 -12.71
C THR A 271 5.42 -0.57 -11.73
N SER A 272 4.19 -0.89 -12.14
CA SER A 272 2.97 -0.74 -11.33
C SER A 272 3.03 -1.39 -9.95
N ARG A 273 3.89 -2.39 -9.74
CA ARG A 273 4.16 -2.98 -8.42
C ARG A 273 4.59 -1.94 -7.38
N PHE A 274 5.16 -0.81 -7.83
CA PHE A 274 5.72 0.25 -7.00
C PHE A 274 4.97 1.59 -7.13
N TYR A 275 3.78 1.63 -7.78
CA TYR A 275 3.04 2.87 -8.01
C TYR A 275 2.30 3.37 -6.78
N SER A 276 1.89 2.47 -5.91
CA SER A 276 1.12 2.82 -4.72
C SER A 276 1.65 2.07 -3.51
N ALA A 277 1.48 2.69 -2.36
CA ALA A 277 1.70 2.13 -1.04
C ALA A 277 3.14 1.62 -0.77
N VAL A 278 4.14 2.12 -1.51
CA VAL A 278 5.55 1.85 -1.24
C VAL A 278 6.22 3.13 -0.76
N ASP A 279 6.71 3.11 0.48
CA ASP A 279 7.47 4.23 1.05
C ASP A 279 8.93 4.17 0.57
N ILE A 280 9.29 5.10 -0.31
CA ILE A 280 10.69 5.32 -0.70
C ILE A 280 11.27 6.36 0.26
N LYS A 281 11.98 5.89 1.30
CA LYS A 281 12.60 6.76 2.30
C LYS A 281 13.97 7.22 1.78
N LEU A 282 14.10 8.50 1.53
CA LEU A 282 15.32 9.14 1.06
C LEU A 282 15.58 10.42 1.86
N ASP A 283 16.83 10.72 2.13
CA ASP A 283 17.25 11.96 2.78
C ASP A 283 17.23 13.16 1.81
N TYR A 284 16.95 12.92 0.56
CA TYR A 284 16.87 13.90 -0.52
C TYR A 284 15.58 13.71 -1.34
N LYS A 285 15.26 14.68 -2.20
CA LYS A 285 14.07 14.63 -3.07
C LYS A 285 14.48 14.24 -4.49
N PRO A 286 14.11 13.05 -4.97
CA PRO A 286 14.35 12.67 -6.36
C PRO A 286 13.40 13.42 -7.31
N HIS A 287 13.78 13.52 -8.57
CA HIS A 287 12.88 13.92 -9.64
C HIS A 287 11.99 12.75 -10.04
N VAL A 288 10.69 12.98 -10.12
CA VAL A 288 9.70 11.97 -10.51
C VAL A 288 9.16 12.32 -11.91
N ILE A 289 9.19 11.33 -12.82
CA ILE A 289 8.72 11.42 -14.20
C ILE A 289 7.72 10.31 -14.50
#